data_1143c982a99cac778def74fcc85d6fb7
#
_entry.id   1143c982a99cac778def74fcc85d6fb7
#
_cell.length_a   1.000
_cell.length_b   1.000
_cell.length_c   1.000
_cell.angle_alpha   90.00
_cell.angle_beta   90.00
_cell.angle_gamma   90.00
#
_symmetry.space_group_name_H-M   'P 1'
#
loop_
_entity.id
_entity.type
_entity.pdbx_description
1 polymer ?
#
loop_
_entity_poly.entity_id
_entity_poly.type
_entity_poly.pdbx_seq_one_letter_code
_entity_poly.pdbx_strand_id
1 'polypeptide(L)'
;MSFMDRFEQTLQKGLDVSKDMFDKARDKAKDLSDIGVLKYEIHQLEKQAESLLGQLGSKVFKKLVEEKNESVPAADGEIKLTINEIEDVKRRIEEKELKIREIQKKR
;
A
#
# COMPACT_ATOMS: atom_id res chain seq x y z
N MET A 1 7.18 -1.73 -12.71
CA MET A 1 7.61 -1.63 -11.29
C MET A 1 6.80 -2.56 -10.43
N SER A 2 7.44 -3.24 -9.49
CA SER A 2 6.73 -4.07 -8.54
C SER A 2 6.00 -3.21 -7.50
N PHE A 3 5.08 -3.82 -6.78
CA PHE A 3 4.38 -3.16 -5.68
C PHE A 3 5.36 -2.59 -4.64
N MET A 4 6.37 -3.37 -4.26
CA MET A 4 7.34 -2.93 -3.25
C MET A 4 8.18 -1.76 -3.73
N ASP A 5 8.56 -1.75 -5.00
CA ASP A 5 9.33 -0.63 -5.56
C ASP A 5 8.54 0.68 -5.50
N ARG A 6 7.28 0.62 -5.87
CA ARG A 6 6.40 1.80 -5.80
C ARG A 6 6.17 2.25 -4.36
N PHE A 7 6.05 1.30 -3.46
CA PHE A 7 5.84 1.58 -2.05
C PHE A 7 7.06 2.28 -1.45
N GLU A 8 8.27 1.79 -1.76
CA GLU A 8 9.51 2.42 -1.32
C GLU A 8 9.62 3.85 -1.84
N GLN A 9 9.27 4.08 -3.10
CA GLN A 9 9.28 5.43 -3.66
C GLN A 9 8.30 6.35 -2.92
N THR A 10 7.13 5.85 -2.58
CA THR A 10 6.14 6.62 -1.83
C THR A 10 6.67 7.01 -0.45
N LEU A 11 7.31 6.08 0.24
CA LEU A 11 7.89 6.35 1.55
C LEU A 11 9.02 7.39 1.47
N GLN A 12 9.87 7.30 0.45
CA GLN A 12 11.00 8.20 0.28
C GLN A 12 10.57 9.64 -0.06
N LYS A 13 9.47 9.78 -0.80
CA LYS A 13 8.97 11.09 -1.20
C LYS A 13 8.29 11.86 -0.07
N GLY A 14 7.91 11.17 0.98
CA GLY A 14 7.34 11.79 2.17
C GLY A 14 5.87 12.15 2.06
N LEU A 15 5.34 12.67 3.16
CA LEU A 15 3.91 12.94 3.33
C LEU A 15 3.41 14.10 2.46
N ASP A 16 4.25 15.08 2.17
CA ASP A 16 3.84 16.26 1.40
C ASP A 16 3.41 15.88 -0.02
N VAL A 17 4.16 14.96 -0.65
CA VAL A 17 3.82 14.48 -1.99
C VAL A 17 2.51 13.69 -1.96
N SER A 18 2.32 12.89 -0.91
CA SER A 18 1.08 12.14 -0.73
C SER A 18 -0.14 13.05 -0.58
N LYS A 19 0.03 14.17 0.13
CA LYS A 19 -1.04 15.14 0.31
C LYS A 19 -1.40 15.81 -1.01
N ASP A 20 -0.40 16.21 -1.80
CA ASP A 20 -0.63 16.81 -3.11
C ASP A 20 -1.35 15.85 -4.04
N MET A 21 -0.94 14.59 -4.05
CA MET A 21 -1.59 13.55 -4.86
C MET A 21 -3.03 13.33 -4.42
N PHE A 22 -3.28 13.37 -3.11
CA PHE A 22 -4.61 13.24 -2.55
C PHE A 22 -5.52 14.38 -2.99
N ASP A 23 -5.04 15.62 -2.90
CA ASP A 23 -5.79 16.79 -3.30
C ASP A 23 -6.09 16.77 -4.81
N LYS A 24 -5.11 16.38 -5.61
CA LYS A 24 -5.29 16.24 -7.06
C LYS A 24 -6.31 15.16 -7.41
N ALA A 25 -6.27 14.03 -6.72
CA ALA A 25 -7.23 12.96 -6.94
C ALA A 25 -8.64 13.39 -6.56
N ARG A 26 -8.77 14.15 -5.49
CA ARG A 26 -10.05 14.68 -5.04
C ARG A 26 -10.63 15.68 -6.06
N ASP A 27 -9.80 16.55 -6.60
CA ASP A 27 -10.22 17.50 -7.61
C ASP A 27 -10.64 16.79 -8.90
N LYS A 28 -9.85 15.80 -9.32
CA LYS A 28 -10.15 15.00 -10.52
C LYS A 28 -11.39 14.15 -10.35
N ALA A 29 -11.71 13.75 -9.11
CA ALA A 29 -12.93 12.99 -8.85
C ALA A 29 -14.19 13.76 -9.20
N LYS A 30 -14.13 15.09 -9.23
CA LYS A 30 -15.25 15.93 -9.66
C LYS A 30 -15.40 15.94 -11.20
N ASP A 31 -14.28 15.87 -11.90
CA ASP A 31 -14.24 15.99 -13.37
C ASP A 31 -14.21 14.65 -14.09
N LEU A 32 -13.49 13.67 -13.52
CA LEU A 32 -13.29 12.33 -14.09
C LEU A 32 -13.65 11.30 -13.03
N SER A 33 -14.90 11.31 -12.61
CA SER A 33 -15.37 10.63 -11.41
C SER A 33 -14.84 9.22 -11.20
N ASP A 34 -14.88 8.36 -12.22
CA ASP A 34 -14.51 6.96 -12.03
C ASP A 34 -13.01 6.78 -11.77
N ILE A 35 -12.17 7.42 -12.55
CA ILE A 35 -10.71 7.34 -12.39
C ILE A 35 -10.28 8.04 -11.09
N GLY A 36 -10.87 9.20 -10.81
CA GLY A 36 -10.55 9.95 -9.60
C GLY A 36 -10.89 9.16 -8.34
N VAL A 37 -12.06 8.53 -8.30
CA VAL A 37 -12.46 7.70 -7.17
C VAL A 37 -11.52 6.51 -7.00
N LEU A 38 -11.18 5.83 -8.09
CA LEU A 38 -10.27 4.70 -8.04
C LEU A 38 -8.88 5.10 -7.53
N LYS A 39 -8.36 6.23 -7.99
CA LYS A 39 -7.07 6.73 -7.50
C LYS A 39 -7.11 7.09 -6.03
N TYR A 40 -8.20 7.67 -5.57
CA TYR A 40 -8.40 7.96 -4.15
C TYR A 40 -8.40 6.68 -3.33
N GLU A 41 -9.14 5.68 -3.79
CA GLU A 41 -9.22 4.39 -3.10
C GLU A 41 -7.86 3.69 -3.05
N ILE A 42 -7.09 3.75 -4.15
CA ILE A 42 -5.72 3.23 -4.18
C ILE A 42 -4.86 3.93 -3.15
N HIS A 43 -4.97 5.24 -3.05
CA HIS A 43 -4.19 6.02 -2.07
C HIS A 43 -4.50 5.58 -0.64
N GLN A 44 -5.78 5.34 -0.33
CA GLN A 44 -6.18 4.84 0.99
C GLN A 44 -5.60 3.45 1.25
N LEU A 45 -5.62 2.59 0.25
CA LEU A 45 -5.05 1.25 0.36
C LEU A 45 -3.53 1.29 0.53
N GLU A 46 -2.85 2.20 -0.16
CA GLU A 46 -1.41 2.38 0.01
C GLU A 46 -1.04 2.82 1.42
N LYS A 47 -1.84 3.70 2.02
CA LYS A 47 -1.64 4.09 3.41
C LYS A 47 -1.86 2.91 4.36
N GLN A 48 -2.84 2.10 4.07
CA GLN A 48 -3.10 0.89 4.85
C GLN A 48 -1.92 -0.09 4.76
N ALA A 49 -1.38 -0.28 3.55
CA ALA A 49 -0.20 -1.12 3.34
C ALA A 49 1.02 -0.58 4.08
N GLU A 50 1.20 0.74 4.09
CA GLU A 50 2.27 1.39 4.83
C GLU A 50 2.18 1.09 6.32
N SER A 51 0.98 1.21 6.89
CA SER A 51 0.74 0.88 8.30
C SER A 51 1.05 -0.60 8.58
N LEU A 52 0.61 -1.48 7.72
CA LEU A 52 0.84 -2.92 7.88
C LEU A 52 2.33 -3.28 7.79
N LEU A 53 3.06 -2.65 6.87
CA LEU A 53 4.51 -2.86 6.76
C LEU A 53 5.24 -2.35 8.00
N GLY A 54 4.79 -1.22 8.56
CA GLY A 54 5.30 -0.73 9.82
C GLY A 54 5.07 -1.71 10.95
N GLN A 55 3.89 -2.29 11.02
CA GLN A 55 3.56 -3.33 12.01
C GLN A 55 4.43 -4.57 11.82
N LEU A 56 4.64 -4.99 10.58
CA LEU A 56 5.50 -6.13 10.27
C LEU A 56 6.92 -5.88 10.75
N GLY A 57 7.47 -4.71 10.43
CA GLY A 57 8.81 -4.31 10.86
C GLY A 57 8.94 -4.28 12.37
N SER A 58 7.94 -3.74 13.06
CA SER A 58 7.91 -3.69 14.51
C SER A 58 7.89 -5.08 15.13
N LYS A 59 7.09 -5.99 14.59
CA LYS A 59 7.01 -7.37 15.07
C LYS A 59 8.33 -8.12 14.86
N VAL A 60 8.96 -7.93 13.70
CA VAL A 60 10.27 -8.56 13.42
C VAL A 60 11.33 -8.00 14.35
N PHE A 61 11.37 -6.69 14.52
CA PHE A 61 12.34 -6.04 15.42
C PHE A 61 12.19 -6.58 16.84
N LYS A 62 10.95 -6.64 17.33
CA LYS A 62 10.67 -7.16 18.68
C LYS A 62 11.20 -8.59 18.84
N LYS A 63 10.91 -9.46 17.88
CA LYS A 63 11.31 -10.87 17.95
C LYS A 63 12.83 -11.05 17.88
N LEU A 64 13.49 -10.29 17.00
CA LEU A 64 14.93 -10.44 16.81
C LEU A 64 15.75 -9.71 17.88
N VAL A 65 15.31 -8.55 18.32
CA VAL A 65 16.09 -7.68 19.21
C VAL A 65 15.65 -7.80 20.66
N GLU A 66 14.37 -7.63 20.94
CA GLU A 66 13.88 -7.66 22.33
C GLU A 66 13.76 -9.07 22.86
N GLU A 67 13.25 -10.01 22.08
CA GLU A 67 13.13 -11.41 22.47
C GLU A 67 14.38 -12.23 22.15
N LYS A 68 15.33 -11.62 21.43
CA LYS A 68 16.63 -12.23 21.11
C LYS A 68 16.54 -13.55 20.36
N ASN A 69 15.50 -13.71 19.53
CA ASN A 69 15.40 -14.87 18.67
C ASN A 69 16.46 -14.78 17.57
N GLU A 70 17.07 -15.90 17.21
CA GLU A 70 18.10 -15.93 16.15
C GLU A 70 17.50 -15.69 14.76
N SER A 71 16.24 -16.03 14.58
CA SER A 71 15.55 -15.85 13.31
C SER A 71 14.05 -15.68 13.53
N VAL A 72 13.37 -15.16 12.53
CA VAL A 72 11.92 -15.09 12.51
C VAL A 72 11.44 -15.85 11.28
N PRO A 73 10.89 -17.06 11.47
CA PRO A 73 10.41 -17.82 10.31
C PRO A 73 9.18 -17.17 9.67
N ALA A 74 9.08 -17.32 8.36
CA ALA A 74 7.92 -16.81 7.62
C ALA A 74 6.60 -17.46 8.08
N ALA A 75 6.69 -18.64 8.68
CA ALA A 75 5.53 -19.37 9.19
C ALA A 75 5.08 -18.91 10.59
N ASP A 76 5.83 -17.99 11.23
CA ASP A 76 5.41 -17.42 12.51
C ASP A 76 4.00 -16.86 12.39
N GLY A 77 3.12 -17.18 13.35
CA GLY A 77 1.69 -16.85 13.25
C GLY A 77 1.42 -15.37 13.10
N GLU A 78 2.08 -14.51 13.87
CA GLU A 78 1.88 -13.06 13.79
C GLU A 78 2.43 -12.48 12.49
N ILE A 79 3.60 -12.97 12.09
CA ILE A 79 4.26 -12.52 10.85
C ILE A 79 3.42 -12.94 9.64
N LYS A 80 3.00 -14.20 9.61
CA LYS A 80 2.18 -14.71 8.52
C LYS A 80 0.86 -13.97 8.37
N LEU A 81 0.20 -13.68 9.50
CA LEU A 81 -1.06 -12.94 9.48
C LEU A 81 -0.87 -11.56 8.86
N THR A 82 0.15 -10.84 9.29
CA THR A 82 0.43 -9.50 8.77
C THR A 82 0.79 -9.55 7.29
N ILE A 83 1.58 -10.53 6.87
CA ILE A 83 1.93 -10.73 5.45
C ILE A 83 0.67 -10.97 4.62
N ASN A 84 -0.24 -11.81 5.11
CA ASN A 84 -1.49 -12.09 4.40
C ASN A 84 -2.35 -10.83 4.26
N GLU A 85 -2.40 -9.98 5.28
CA GLU A 85 -3.11 -8.71 5.20
C GLU A 85 -2.50 -7.78 4.16
N ILE A 86 -1.17 -7.71 4.10
CA ILE A 86 -0.45 -6.92 3.10
C ILE A 86 -0.75 -7.43 1.69
N GLU A 87 -0.73 -8.75 1.50
CA GLU A 87 -1.03 -9.35 0.20
C GLU A 87 -2.48 -9.06 -0.24
N ASP A 88 -3.41 -9.03 0.69
CA ASP A 88 -4.80 -8.68 0.39
C ASP A 88 -4.91 -7.23 -0.08
N VAL A 89 -4.26 -6.30 0.61
CA VAL A 89 -4.24 -4.89 0.22
C VAL A 89 -3.59 -4.73 -1.16
N LYS A 90 -2.46 -5.39 -1.38
CA LYS A 90 -1.76 -5.40 -2.67
C LYS A 90 -2.70 -5.82 -3.80
N ARG A 91 -3.43 -6.90 -3.60
CA ARG A 91 -4.37 -7.41 -4.59
C ARG A 91 -5.46 -6.39 -4.92
N ARG A 92 -6.01 -5.74 -3.89
CA ARG A 92 -7.04 -4.72 -4.07
C ARG A 92 -6.53 -3.53 -4.87
N ILE A 93 -5.29 -3.11 -4.61
CA ILE A 93 -4.64 -2.04 -5.37
C ILE A 93 -4.50 -2.44 -6.84
N GLU A 94 -4.01 -3.64 -7.10
CA GLU A 94 -3.82 -4.15 -8.46
C GLU A 94 -5.15 -4.23 -9.23
N GLU A 95 -6.20 -4.68 -8.57
CA GLU A 95 -7.54 -4.72 -9.18
C GLU A 95 -8.02 -3.34 -9.59
N LYS A 96 -7.81 -2.33 -8.74
CA LYS A 96 -8.21 -0.96 -9.05
C LYS A 96 -7.37 -0.34 -10.14
N GLU A 97 -6.07 -0.64 -10.16
CA GLU A 97 -5.18 -0.18 -11.23
C GLU A 97 -5.59 -0.77 -12.58
N LEU A 98 -6.00 -2.03 -12.57
CA LEU A 98 -6.50 -2.67 -13.78
C LEU A 98 -7.77 -1.99 -14.29
N LYS A 99 -8.69 -1.65 -13.39
CA LYS A 99 -9.91 -0.93 -13.74
C LYS A 99 -9.60 0.44 -14.36
N ILE A 100 -8.63 1.16 -13.80
CA ILE A 100 -8.20 2.45 -14.35
C ILE A 100 -7.70 2.26 -15.79
N ARG A 101 -6.85 1.26 -16.01
CA ARG A 101 -6.32 0.98 -17.35
C ARG A 101 -7.42 0.63 -18.34
N GLU A 102 -8.41 -0.13 -17.91
CA GLU A 102 -9.57 -0.46 -18.75
C GLU A 102 -10.37 0.77 -19.14
N ILE A 103 -10.59 1.68 -18.19
CA ILE A 103 -11.30 2.93 -18.46
C ILE A 103 -10.50 3.79 -19.44
N GLN A 104 -9.19 3.89 -19.25
CA GLN A 104 -8.31 4.67 -20.12
C GLN A 104 -8.27 4.13 -21.54
N LYS A 105 -8.34 2.82 -21.71
CA LYS A 105 -8.37 2.20 -23.05
C LYS A 105 -9.64 2.52 -23.82
N LYS A 106 -10.74 2.74 -23.13
CA LYS A 106 -12.03 3.06 -23.77
C LYS A 106 -12.15 4.53 -24.19
N ARG A 107 -11.22 5.34 -23.78
CA ARG A 107 -11.10 6.74 -24.16
C ARG A 107 -10.09 6.90 -25.29
#